data_c28c03ee82e9154d34613fbc2485915a
#
_entry.id   c28c03ee82e9154d34613fbc2485915a
#
_cell.length_a   1.000
_cell.length_b   1.000
_cell.length_c   1.000
_cell.angle_alpha   90.00
_cell.angle_beta   90.00
_cell.angle_gamma   90.00
#
_symmetry.space_group_name_H-M   'P 1'
#
loop_
_entity.id
_entity.type
_entity.pdbx_description
1 polymer ?
#
loop_
_entity_poly.entity_id
_entity_poly.type
_entity_poly.pdbx_seq_one_letter_code
_entity_poly.pdbx_strand_id
1 'polypeptide(L)'
;AEAYEDERFRERSGSVVAVGAKQAELAHAGLMNYLGERYDAESGRTVEVYGRKLKMAASLDVYAPRRKGARGCEQTAEAVSEALLDGLADGLTLDELSWEKTEWDEEYGMFVRRGTARCTAYFVATADEESAVLTDFILKGVMQ
;
A
#
# COMPACT_ATOMS: atom_id res chain seq x y z
N ALA A 1 0.40 2.12 -10.05
CA ALA A 1 -0.72 1.50 -10.75
C ALA A 1 -0.77 2.03 -12.18
N GLU A 2 -0.81 1.16 -13.14
CA GLU A 2 -1.07 1.55 -14.50
C GLU A 2 -2.52 2.02 -14.61
N ALA A 3 -2.72 3.19 -15.18
CA ALA A 3 -4.04 3.63 -15.58
C ALA A 3 -4.55 2.66 -16.65
N TYR A 4 -5.64 1.98 -16.36
CA TYR A 4 -6.31 1.18 -17.38
C TYR A 4 -6.82 2.09 -18.49
N GLU A 5 -6.55 1.73 -19.72
CA GLU A 5 -7.16 2.40 -20.85
C GLU A 5 -8.69 2.24 -20.75
N ASP A 6 -9.42 3.31 -20.98
CA ASP A 6 -10.88 3.38 -20.78
C ASP A 6 -11.64 2.25 -21.48
N GLU A 7 -11.21 1.85 -22.67
CA GLU A 7 -11.84 0.78 -23.43
C GLU A 7 -11.71 -0.57 -22.75
N ARG A 8 -10.52 -0.92 -22.28
CA ARG A 8 -10.28 -2.18 -21.54
C ARG A 8 -11.08 -2.24 -20.24
N PHE A 9 -11.29 -1.11 -19.63
CA PHE A 9 -12.05 -1.00 -18.39
C PHE A 9 -13.52 -1.30 -18.60
N ARG A 10 -14.11 -0.76 -19.66
CA ARG A 10 -15.53 -0.95 -20.02
C ARG A 10 -15.87 -2.37 -20.47
N GLU A 11 -14.94 -3.07 -21.09
CA GLU A 11 -15.13 -4.43 -21.60
C GLU A 11 -15.08 -5.52 -20.51
N ARG A 12 -14.64 -5.18 -19.30
CA ARG A 12 -14.54 -6.15 -18.22
C ARG A 12 -15.89 -6.60 -17.71
N SER A 13 -16.06 -7.91 -17.64
CA SER A 13 -17.29 -8.54 -17.12
C SER A 13 -17.29 -8.72 -15.61
N GLY A 14 -16.16 -8.56 -14.95
CA GLY A 14 -15.96 -8.74 -13.51
C GLY A 14 -15.64 -7.43 -12.79
N SER A 15 -15.66 -7.47 -11.48
CA SER A 15 -15.21 -6.35 -10.65
C SER A 15 -13.70 -6.15 -10.79
N VAL A 16 -13.27 -4.91 -10.70
CA VAL A 16 -11.86 -4.50 -10.83
C VAL A 16 -11.49 -3.64 -9.62
N VAL A 17 -10.31 -3.87 -9.09
CA VAL A 17 -9.73 -3.03 -8.05
C VAL A 17 -8.56 -2.26 -8.65
N ALA A 18 -8.68 -0.94 -8.69
CA ALA A 18 -7.60 -0.05 -9.11
C ALA A 18 -6.83 0.41 -7.89
N VAL A 19 -5.54 0.13 -7.84
CA VAL A 19 -4.66 0.51 -6.74
C VAL A 19 -3.75 1.64 -7.17
N GLY A 20 -3.73 2.71 -6.39
CA GLY A 20 -2.88 3.87 -6.66
C GLY A 20 -2.21 4.39 -5.41
N ALA A 21 -1.07 5.03 -5.56
CA ALA A 21 -0.42 5.73 -4.46
C ALA A 21 -0.97 7.16 -4.36
N LYS A 22 -1.44 7.55 -3.18
CA LYS A 22 -1.91 8.91 -2.90
C LYS A 22 -0.82 9.77 -2.27
N GLN A 23 -0.14 9.23 -1.29
CA GLN A 23 0.82 9.96 -0.46
C GLN A 23 1.86 8.99 0.10
N ALA A 24 3.08 9.48 0.24
CA ALA A 24 4.15 8.79 0.94
C ALA A 24 4.98 9.80 1.73
N GLU A 25 5.27 9.51 3.00
CA GLU A 25 6.01 10.38 3.89
C GLU A 25 6.99 9.56 4.73
N LEU A 26 8.25 9.99 4.74
CA LEU A 26 9.26 9.41 5.61
C LEU A 26 9.13 9.99 7.02
N ALA A 27 9.18 9.11 8.01
CA ALA A 27 9.15 9.45 9.41
C ALA A 27 10.25 8.73 10.18
N HIS A 28 10.62 9.27 11.33
CA HIS A 28 11.60 8.63 12.19
C HIS A 28 11.03 7.39 12.89
N ALA A 29 11.85 6.34 12.96
CA ALA A 29 11.55 5.14 13.74
C ALA A 29 12.46 5.15 14.98
N GLY A 30 11.91 5.53 16.12
CA GLY A 30 12.69 5.69 17.35
C GLY A 30 13.42 7.03 17.42
N LEU A 31 14.28 7.20 18.43
CA LEU A 31 15.03 8.43 18.64
C LEU A 31 16.13 8.56 17.58
N MET A 32 16.03 9.58 16.73
CA MET A 32 16.98 9.82 15.63
C MET A 32 17.21 8.59 14.74
N ASN A 33 16.19 7.74 14.59
CA ASN A 33 16.23 6.46 13.86
C ASN A 33 17.08 5.35 14.51
N TYR A 34 17.62 5.58 15.67
CA TYR A 34 18.37 4.57 16.40
C TYR A 34 17.41 3.58 17.08
N LEU A 35 17.56 2.29 16.79
CA LEU A 35 16.73 1.22 17.32
C LEU A 35 17.41 0.36 18.37
N GLY A 36 18.71 0.45 18.49
CA GLY A 36 19.50 -0.34 19.40
C GLY A 36 20.73 -0.95 18.76
N GLU A 37 21.27 -1.99 19.39
CA GLU A 37 22.43 -2.71 18.92
C GLU A 37 22.08 -4.19 18.71
N ARG A 38 22.75 -4.82 17.77
CA ARG A 38 22.71 -6.25 17.56
C ARG A 38 24.09 -6.83 17.37
N TYR A 39 24.28 -8.10 17.73
CA TYR A 39 25.49 -8.82 17.42
C TYR A 39 25.49 -9.30 15.98
N ASP A 40 26.54 -8.94 15.23
CA ASP A 40 26.74 -9.42 13.87
C ASP A 40 27.72 -10.61 13.89
N ALA A 41 27.20 -11.80 13.58
CA ALA A 41 27.98 -13.03 13.58
C ALA A 41 29.05 -13.06 12.48
N GLU A 42 28.85 -12.37 11.35
CA GLU A 42 29.83 -12.33 10.26
C GLU A 42 31.06 -11.49 10.60
N SER A 43 30.86 -10.34 11.20
CA SER A 43 31.97 -9.44 11.62
C SER A 43 32.48 -9.75 13.03
N GLY A 44 31.73 -10.50 13.84
CA GLY A 44 32.04 -10.75 15.24
C GLY A 44 31.92 -9.51 16.13
N ARG A 45 31.19 -8.50 15.71
CA ARG A 45 31.04 -7.22 16.43
C ARG A 45 29.57 -6.90 16.69
N THR A 46 29.34 -6.07 17.69
CA THR A 46 28.05 -5.43 17.92
C THR A 46 27.92 -4.23 16.96
N VAL A 47 26.84 -4.18 16.20
CA VAL A 47 26.56 -3.10 15.28
C VAL A 47 25.34 -2.30 15.70
N GLU A 48 25.36 -1.01 15.43
CA GLU A 48 24.20 -0.15 15.67
C GLU A 48 23.14 -0.39 14.59
N VAL A 49 21.88 -0.50 15.03
CA VAL A 49 20.73 -0.74 14.17
C VAL A 49 19.91 0.53 14.08
N TYR A 50 19.66 0.98 12.87
CA TYR A 50 18.84 2.14 12.56
C TYR A 50 17.61 1.72 11.78
N GLY A 51 16.54 2.49 11.92
CA GLY A 51 15.30 2.22 11.21
C GLY A 51 14.61 3.50 10.79
N ARG A 52 13.80 3.38 9.75
CA ARG A 52 12.93 4.45 9.28
C ARG A 52 11.54 3.92 9.04
N LYS A 53 10.59 4.82 9.11
CA LYS A 53 9.20 4.55 8.77
C LYS A 53 8.84 5.27 7.47
N LEU A 54 8.20 4.56 6.56
CA LEU A 54 7.52 5.17 5.44
C LEU A 54 6.02 5.05 5.69
N LYS A 55 5.36 6.19 5.89
CA LYS A 55 3.90 6.26 5.97
C LYS A 55 3.35 6.50 4.59
N MET A 56 2.41 5.68 4.17
CA MET A 56 1.81 5.78 2.84
C MET A 56 0.29 5.68 2.90
N ALA A 57 -0.35 6.33 1.95
CA ALA A 57 -1.77 6.19 1.70
C ALA A 57 -1.95 5.68 0.27
N ALA A 58 -2.68 4.59 0.13
CA ALA A 58 -3.02 4.00 -1.14
C ALA A 58 -4.52 4.15 -1.41
N SER A 59 -4.88 4.42 -2.65
CA SER A 59 -6.26 4.35 -3.09
C SER A 59 -6.60 2.94 -3.53
N LEU A 60 -7.79 2.48 -3.16
CA LEU A 60 -8.33 1.18 -3.51
C LEU A 60 -9.71 1.42 -4.12
N ASP A 61 -9.78 1.69 -5.41
CA ASP A 61 -11.03 2.00 -6.06
C ASP A 61 -11.62 0.72 -6.66
N VAL A 62 -12.76 0.29 -6.14
CA VAL A 62 -13.47 -0.90 -6.61
C VAL A 62 -14.52 -0.50 -7.61
N TYR A 63 -14.46 -1.09 -8.78
CA TYR A 63 -15.44 -0.89 -9.85
C TYR A 63 -16.17 -2.20 -10.13
N ALA A 64 -17.48 -2.14 -10.21
CA ALA A 64 -18.32 -3.28 -10.55
C ALA A 64 -19.24 -2.96 -11.73
N PRO A 65 -19.34 -3.86 -12.71
CA PRO A 65 -20.24 -3.65 -13.83
C PRO A 65 -21.70 -3.59 -13.38
N ARG A 66 -22.52 -2.90 -14.16
CA ARG A 66 -23.93 -2.67 -13.86
C ARG A 66 -24.69 -3.94 -13.48
N ARG A 67 -24.42 -5.03 -14.16
CA ARG A 67 -25.09 -6.32 -13.90
C ARG A 67 -24.82 -6.89 -12.51
N LYS A 68 -23.67 -6.57 -11.91
CA LYS A 68 -23.33 -6.98 -10.54
C LYS A 68 -23.93 -6.05 -9.49
N GLY A 69 -24.30 -4.85 -9.89
CA GLY A 69 -24.95 -3.86 -9.05
C GLY A 69 -24.02 -3.27 -7.99
N ALA A 70 -24.58 -2.37 -7.19
CA ALA A 70 -23.88 -1.78 -6.05
C ALA A 70 -23.41 -2.85 -5.06
N ARG A 71 -24.20 -3.90 -4.87
CA ARG A 71 -23.87 -5.02 -3.98
C ARG A 71 -22.62 -5.76 -4.42
N GLY A 72 -22.42 -5.96 -5.73
CA GLY A 72 -21.19 -6.57 -6.26
C GLY A 72 -19.95 -5.75 -5.93
N CYS A 73 -20.06 -4.43 -6.00
CA CYS A 73 -19.02 -3.49 -5.60
C CYS A 73 -18.71 -3.61 -4.10
N GLU A 74 -19.73 -3.65 -3.27
CA GLU A 74 -19.59 -3.79 -1.82
C GLU A 74 -18.97 -5.13 -1.42
N GLN A 75 -19.38 -6.23 -2.05
CA GLN A 75 -18.80 -7.55 -1.81
C GLN A 75 -17.31 -7.60 -2.18
N THR A 76 -16.91 -6.97 -3.27
CA THR A 76 -15.51 -6.90 -3.67
C THR A 76 -14.69 -6.06 -2.68
N ALA A 77 -15.23 -4.93 -2.23
CA ALA A 77 -14.59 -4.10 -1.20
C ALA A 77 -14.42 -4.87 0.12
N GLU A 78 -15.41 -5.67 0.50
CA GLU A 78 -15.33 -6.52 1.67
C GLU A 78 -14.24 -7.59 1.54
N ALA A 79 -14.15 -8.25 0.39
CA ALA A 79 -13.09 -9.22 0.10
C ALA A 79 -11.68 -8.58 0.13
N VAL A 80 -11.54 -7.36 -0.39
CA VAL A 80 -10.28 -6.60 -0.31
C VAL A 80 -9.94 -6.30 1.15
N SER A 81 -10.91 -5.87 1.94
CA SER A 81 -10.72 -5.59 3.37
C SER A 81 -10.25 -6.83 4.13
N GLU A 82 -10.87 -7.98 3.89
CA GLU A 82 -10.47 -9.24 4.50
C GLU A 82 -9.03 -9.63 4.12
N ALA A 83 -8.69 -9.53 2.84
CA ALA A 83 -7.35 -9.84 2.36
C ALA A 83 -6.28 -8.94 3.02
N LEU A 84 -6.57 -7.65 3.20
CA LEU A 84 -5.65 -6.72 3.87
C LEU A 84 -5.53 -7.00 5.37
N LEU A 85 -6.61 -7.40 6.02
CA LEU A 85 -6.62 -7.74 7.44
C LEU A 85 -5.94 -9.09 7.73
N ASP A 86 -5.99 -10.03 6.79
CA ASP A 86 -5.30 -11.33 6.93
C ASP A 86 -3.78 -11.20 6.93
N GLY A 87 -3.26 -10.13 6.40
CA GLY A 87 -1.85 -9.81 6.49
C GLY A 87 -1.28 -9.20 5.23
N LEU A 88 -0.35 -8.30 5.46
CA LEU A 88 0.48 -7.69 4.45
C LEU A 88 1.86 -8.34 4.45
N ALA A 89 2.72 -7.94 3.50
CA ALA A 89 4.11 -8.37 3.48
C ALA A 89 4.84 -8.00 4.78
N ASP A 90 5.86 -8.75 5.12
CA ASP A 90 6.69 -8.46 6.29
C ASP A 90 7.26 -7.04 6.24
N GLY A 91 7.21 -6.36 7.37
CA GLY A 91 7.65 -4.96 7.48
C GLY A 91 6.61 -3.93 7.02
N LEU A 92 5.42 -4.36 6.62
CA LEU A 92 4.33 -3.49 6.23
C LEU A 92 3.12 -3.70 7.16
N THR A 93 2.65 -2.63 7.77
CA THR A 93 1.52 -2.65 8.69
C THR A 93 0.37 -1.82 8.14
N LEU A 94 -0.83 -2.38 8.17
CA LEU A 94 -2.05 -1.63 7.88
C LEU A 94 -2.48 -0.86 9.12
N ASP A 95 -2.48 0.47 9.05
CA ASP A 95 -2.86 1.34 10.16
C ASP A 95 -4.34 1.71 10.13
N GLU A 96 -4.88 1.95 8.94
CA GLU A 96 -6.26 2.37 8.76
C GLU A 96 -6.75 1.95 7.38
N LEU A 97 -7.99 1.51 7.32
CA LEU A 97 -8.71 1.24 6.08
C LEU A 97 -10.06 1.90 6.16
N SER A 98 -10.37 2.74 5.19
CA SER A 98 -11.66 3.44 5.11
C SER A 98 -12.26 3.32 3.72
N TRP A 99 -13.59 3.23 3.67
CA TRP A 99 -14.36 3.16 2.44
C TRP A 99 -15.39 4.27 2.39
N GLU A 100 -15.53 4.88 1.23
CA GLU A 100 -16.65 5.76 0.94
C GLU A 100 -17.87 4.94 0.52
N LYS A 101 -19.02 5.57 0.39
CA LYS A 101 -20.23 4.91 -0.10
C LYS A 101 -20.08 4.52 -1.57
N THR A 102 -20.80 3.47 -1.97
CA THR A 102 -20.88 3.07 -3.37
C THR A 102 -21.70 4.09 -4.17
N GLU A 103 -21.17 4.47 -5.33
CA GLU A 103 -21.79 5.43 -6.24
C GLU A 103 -21.82 4.88 -7.66
N TRP A 104 -22.68 5.43 -8.50
CA TRP A 104 -22.68 5.17 -9.92
C TRP A 104 -21.73 6.14 -10.62
N ASP A 105 -20.83 5.62 -11.43
CA ASP A 105 -19.91 6.39 -12.27
C ASP A 105 -20.42 6.40 -13.70
N GLU A 106 -20.86 7.55 -14.18
CA GLU A 106 -21.41 7.70 -15.53
C GLU A 106 -20.34 7.61 -16.62
N GLU A 107 -19.13 8.04 -16.32
CA GLU A 107 -18.01 8.02 -17.27
C GLU A 107 -17.67 6.59 -17.68
N TYR A 108 -17.54 5.70 -16.72
CA TYR A 108 -17.23 4.29 -16.97
C TYR A 108 -18.46 3.39 -17.10
N GLY A 109 -19.64 3.88 -16.73
CA GLY A 109 -20.85 3.05 -16.70
C GLY A 109 -20.76 1.90 -15.71
N MET A 110 -20.18 2.14 -14.55
CA MET A 110 -19.93 1.16 -13.51
C MET A 110 -20.28 1.72 -12.12
N PHE A 111 -20.57 0.85 -11.18
CA PHE A 111 -20.56 1.23 -9.78
C PHE A 111 -19.12 1.36 -9.28
N VAL A 112 -18.88 2.35 -8.43
CA VAL A 112 -17.57 2.58 -7.84
C VAL A 112 -17.69 2.74 -6.33
N ARG A 113 -16.77 2.13 -5.60
CA ARG A 113 -16.57 2.37 -4.19
C ARG A 113 -15.11 2.69 -3.95
N ARG A 114 -14.82 3.89 -3.47
CA ARG A 114 -13.47 4.37 -3.23
C ARG A 114 -13.05 4.06 -1.82
N GLY A 115 -11.85 3.50 -1.69
CA GLY A 115 -11.22 3.21 -0.41
C GLY A 115 -9.86 3.85 -0.27
N THR A 116 -9.43 4.00 0.96
CA THR A 116 -8.08 4.47 1.30
C THR A 116 -7.49 3.55 2.36
N ALA A 117 -6.33 2.98 2.05
CA ALA A 117 -5.54 2.20 2.99
C ALA A 117 -4.33 3.04 3.43
N ARG A 118 -4.19 3.23 4.74
CA ARG A 118 -3.02 3.86 5.33
C ARG A 118 -2.13 2.80 5.91
N CYS A 119 -0.89 2.80 5.48
CA CYS A 119 0.09 1.78 5.84
C CYS A 119 1.38 2.41 6.33
N THR A 120 2.12 1.66 7.12
CA THR A 120 3.47 2.02 7.54
C THR A 120 4.42 0.90 7.15
N ALA A 121 5.45 1.24 6.41
CA ALA A 121 6.56 0.35 6.12
C ALA A 121 7.74 0.67 7.03
N TYR A 122 8.40 -0.37 7.53
CA TYR A 122 9.56 -0.24 8.41
C TYR A 122 10.79 -0.74 7.68
N PHE A 123 11.84 0.06 7.73
CA PHE A 123 13.15 -0.31 7.23
C PHE A 123 14.12 -0.40 8.39
N VAL A 124 14.89 -1.47 8.42
CA VAL A 124 15.95 -1.67 9.41
C VAL A 124 17.24 -1.92 8.66
N ALA A 125 18.26 -1.15 8.97
CA ALA A 125 19.58 -1.27 8.38
C ALA A 125 20.67 -1.02 9.43
N THR A 126 21.86 -1.52 9.17
CA THR A 126 23.04 -1.13 9.96
C THR A 126 23.49 0.27 9.54
N ALA A 127 24.32 0.93 10.37
CA ALA A 127 24.77 2.29 10.13
C ALA A 127 25.35 2.51 8.73
N ASP A 128 26.05 1.51 8.18
CA ASP A 128 26.72 1.61 6.88
C ASP A 128 25.79 1.42 5.68
N GLU A 129 24.61 0.81 5.90
CA GLU A 129 23.67 0.41 4.84
C GLU A 129 22.46 1.30 4.74
N GLU A 130 22.13 2.07 5.77
CA GLU A 130 20.88 2.81 5.90
C GLU A 130 20.56 3.68 4.67
N SER A 131 21.48 4.52 4.26
CA SER A 131 21.28 5.42 3.12
C SER A 131 21.05 4.69 1.81
N ALA A 132 21.79 3.61 1.57
CA ALA A 132 21.66 2.79 0.37
C ALA A 132 20.32 2.08 0.30
N VAL A 133 19.85 1.53 1.42
CA VAL A 133 18.55 0.84 1.51
C VAL A 133 17.39 1.79 1.24
N LEU A 134 17.40 2.98 1.85
CA LEU A 134 16.36 3.98 1.64
C LEU A 134 16.33 4.48 0.19
N THR A 135 17.50 4.77 -0.39
CA THR A 135 17.60 5.24 -1.77
C THR A 135 17.04 4.20 -2.75
N ASP A 136 17.41 2.93 -2.58
CA ASP A 136 16.94 1.84 -3.42
C ASP A 136 15.41 1.66 -3.31
N PHE A 137 14.87 1.72 -2.11
CA PHE A 137 13.43 1.63 -1.89
C PHE A 137 12.65 2.79 -2.54
N ILE A 138 13.12 4.02 -2.39
CA ILE A 138 12.49 5.20 -2.98
C ILE A 138 12.51 5.11 -4.50
N LEU A 139 13.64 4.71 -5.10
CA LEU A 139 13.76 4.53 -6.54
C LEU A 139 12.80 3.46 -7.06
N LYS A 140 12.70 2.32 -6.41
CA LYS A 140 11.76 1.25 -6.78
C LYS A 140 10.32 1.70 -6.65
N GLY A 141 9.97 2.43 -5.60
CA GLY A 141 8.62 2.97 -5.40
C GLY A 141 8.20 3.96 -6.47
N VAL A 142 9.12 4.80 -6.95
CA VAL A 142 8.85 5.80 -7.99
C VAL A 142 8.76 5.18 -9.37
N MET A 143 9.50 4.11 -9.65
CA MET A 143 9.55 3.46 -10.96
C MET A 143 8.42 2.46 -11.23
N GLN A 144 7.61 2.17 -10.25
CA GLN A 144 6.46 1.24 -10.41
C GLN A 144 5.23 1.94 -10.98
#